data_a4af6ef100a007acfc0de4c2da6dd976
#
_entry.id   a4af6ef100a007acfc0de4c2da6dd976
#
_cell.length_a   1.000
_cell.length_b   1.000
_cell.length_c   1.000
_cell.angle_alpha   90.00
_cell.angle_beta   90.00
_cell.angle_gamma   90.00
#
_symmetry.space_group_name_H-M   'P 1'
#
loop_
_entity.id
_entity.type
_entity.pdbx_description
1 polymer ?
#
loop_
_entity_poly.entity_id
_entity_poly.type
_entity_poly.pdbx_seq_one_letter_code
_entity_poly.pdbx_strand_id
1 'polypeptide(L)'
;MGMMLVGMNVSAQVSVTYALDSPTFTLAHESTDKFETLDSAYLSVTYRFKYRQTAKDDSLRMEDLMDLQLGRKYNAFFSKNLRDLDQENTKSLKTTMRFTPIPAEYVGFDILFSHSDKTCQVTNRIPYTSQVIEYSEKMPDIKWRYLPEDTATVMGYLCHAAECQYGGRTWKVYYADKIALPYGPWMLNGAKGLILKAVDSDHDFVFEAVGLTQKSQPVIRYTWSRKTMSKEEWQKYAANMYKNAGAFVRNTGARIIVMDNSEKGFHHLNEDWEQYYNPLEK
;
A
#
# COMPACT_ATOMS: atom_id res chain seq x y z
N MET A 1 -33.16 -26.02 31.55
CA MET A 1 -32.12 -26.72 30.79
C MET A 1 -31.59 -25.72 29.78
N GLY A 2 -30.57 -24.97 30.21
CA GLY A 2 -30.01 -23.84 29.45
C GLY A 2 -28.96 -24.35 28.48
N MET A 3 -29.13 -24.03 27.21
CA MET A 3 -28.20 -24.38 26.13
C MET A 3 -27.15 -23.24 26.05
N MET A 4 -25.95 -23.58 26.51
CA MET A 4 -24.79 -22.70 26.49
C MET A 4 -24.24 -22.72 25.06
N LEU A 5 -24.45 -21.64 24.30
CA LEU A 5 -23.78 -21.41 23.02
C LEU A 5 -22.33 -21.07 23.26
N VAL A 6 -21.45 -22.05 23.10
CA VAL A 6 -20.00 -21.83 23.02
C VAL A 6 -19.71 -21.16 21.68
N GLY A 7 -19.36 -19.89 21.74
CA GLY A 7 -18.84 -19.16 20.58
C GLY A 7 -17.53 -19.80 20.11
N MET A 8 -17.58 -20.55 19.03
CA MET A 8 -16.38 -20.97 18.31
C MET A 8 -15.77 -19.73 17.64
N ASN A 9 -14.65 -19.25 18.16
CA ASN A 9 -13.73 -18.41 17.41
C ASN A 9 -13.18 -19.25 16.25
N VAL A 10 -13.81 -19.15 15.10
CA VAL A 10 -13.26 -19.67 13.86
C VAL A 10 -12.16 -18.71 13.45
N SER A 11 -10.92 -18.93 13.90
CA SER A 11 -9.75 -18.37 13.24
C SER A 11 -9.72 -19.02 11.85
N ALA A 12 -10.09 -18.25 10.84
CA ALA A 12 -9.99 -18.69 9.45
C ALA A 12 -8.51 -18.97 9.17
N GLN A 13 -8.14 -20.23 9.06
CA GLN A 13 -6.84 -20.64 8.56
C GLN A 13 -6.81 -20.28 7.07
N VAL A 14 -6.17 -19.17 6.71
CA VAL A 14 -5.98 -18.80 5.32
C VAL A 14 -4.89 -19.70 4.75
N SER A 15 -5.30 -20.71 3.97
CA SER A 15 -4.37 -21.49 3.15
C SER A 15 -4.17 -20.74 1.85
N VAL A 16 -3.01 -20.19 1.63
CA VAL A 16 -2.68 -19.50 0.38
C VAL A 16 -1.80 -20.40 -0.46
N THR A 17 -2.27 -20.78 -1.64
CA THR A 17 -1.53 -21.59 -2.61
C THR A 17 -0.84 -20.67 -3.59
N TYR A 18 0.48 -20.72 -3.65
CA TYR A 18 1.27 -20.00 -4.64
C TYR A 18 1.95 -20.97 -5.60
N ALA A 19 1.82 -20.70 -6.90
CA ALA A 19 2.64 -21.27 -7.95
C ALA A 19 3.71 -20.24 -8.34
N LEU A 20 4.66 -19.96 -7.45
CA LEU A 20 5.76 -19.03 -7.70
C LEU A 20 7.06 -19.67 -7.21
N ASP A 21 8.16 -19.37 -7.90
CA ASP A 21 9.51 -19.82 -7.54
C ASP A 21 10.02 -19.28 -6.19
N SER A 22 9.23 -18.45 -5.51
CA SER A 22 9.49 -17.92 -4.17
C SER A 22 8.19 -17.53 -3.47
N PRO A 23 8.03 -17.86 -2.18
CA PRO A 23 6.88 -17.43 -1.40
C PRO A 23 6.91 -15.91 -1.23
N THR A 24 5.73 -15.28 -1.29
CA THR A 24 5.56 -13.83 -1.09
C THR A 24 4.55 -13.56 0.00
N PHE A 25 4.72 -12.45 0.70
CA PHE A 25 3.75 -12.01 1.69
C PHE A 25 2.43 -11.63 1.03
N THR A 26 1.32 -12.02 1.67
CA THR A 26 -0.02 -11.58 1.33
C THR A 26 -0.73 -11.01 2.54
N LEU A 27 -1.70 -10.15 2.28
CA LEU A 27 -2.49 -9.51 3.31
C LEU A 27 -3.71 -10.34 3.68
N ALA A 28 -4.11 -10.30 4.95
CA ALA A 28 -5.42 -10.78 5.36
C ALA A 28 -6.50 -9.75 4.98
N HIS A 29 -7.74 -10.22 4.76
CA HIS A 29 -8.88 -9.35 4.58
C HIS A 29 -9.18 -8.56 5.85
N GLU A 30 -9.50 -7.27 5.69
CA GLU A 30 -10.00 -6.41 6.75
C GLU A 30 -11.42 -5.92 6.43
N SER A 31 -12.32 -6.00 7.42
CA SER A 31 -13.70 -5.55 7.24
C SER A 31 -13.77 -4.04 6.98
N THR A 32 -14.58 -3.67 6.00
CA THR A 32 -14.84 -2.27 5.63
C THR A 32 -16.15 -1.71 6.20
N ASP A 33 -16.79 -2.44 7.13
CA ASP A 33 -18.10 -2.08 7.68
C ASP A 33 -18.11 -0.81 8.53
N LYS A 34 -17.00 -0.54 9.22
CA LYS A 34 -16.91 0.53 10.20
C LYS A 34 -15.83 1.53 9.79
N PHE A 35 -16.25 2.75 9.55
CA PHE A 35 -15.37 3.84 9.19
C PHE A 35 -15.91 5.19 9.68
N GLU A 36 -15.03 6.17 9.79
CA GLU A 36 -15.34 7.58 9.99
C GLU A 36 -15.18 8.31 8.65
N THR A 37 -16.09 9.20 8.32
CA THR A 37 -15.93 10.15 7.23
C THR A 37 -15.31 11.42 7.77
N LEU A 38 -14.09 11.73 7.31
CA LEU A 38 -13.28 12.85 7.81
C LEU A 38 -13.45 14.09 6.93
N ASP A 39 -13.63 13.89 5.63
CA ASP A 39 -13.74 14.96 4.64
C ASP A 39 -14.44 14.45 3.39
N SER A 40 -14.56 15.34 2.39
CA SER A 40 -15.02 15.01 1.04
C SER A 40 -13.94 15.42 0.03
N ALA A 41 -13.43 14.47 -0.72
CA ALA A 41 -12.47 14.74 -1.77
C ALA A 41 -13.16 15.49 -2.93
N TYR A 42 -12.51 16.54 -3.42
CA TYR A 42 -12.92 17.29 -4.59
C TYR A 42 -12.22 16.84 -5.88
N LEU A 43 -11.09 16.13 -5.72
CA LEU A 43 -10.31 15.52 -6.79
C LEU A 43 -9.72 14.20 -6.29
N SER A 44 -9.76 13.18 -7.13
CA SER A 44 -9.01 11.94 -6.92
C SER A 44 -8.12 11.66 -8.12
N VAL A 45 -6.90 11.20 -7.84
CA VAL A 45 -5.89 10.82 -8.84
C VAL A 45 -5.57 9.36 -8.65
N THR A 46 -5.79 8.55 -9.68
CA THR A 46 -5.41 7.14 -9.67
C THR A 46 -4.04 7.00 -10.32
N TYR A 47 -3.09 6.43 -9.59
CA TYR A 47 -1.75 6.12 -10.07
C TYR A 47 -1.62 4.62 -10.30
N ARG A 48 -1.04 4.23 -11.44
CA ARG A 48 -0.41 2.94 -11.61
C ARG A 48 0.91 2.97 -10.85
N PHE A 49 1.02 2.13 -9.84
CA PHE A 49 2.23 1.96 -9.03
C PHE A 49 2.92 0.67 -9.43
N LYS A 50 4.12 0.78 -9.98
CA LYS A 50 4.98 -0.36 -10.28
C LYS A 50 6.15 -0.36 -9.33
N TYR A 51 6.46 -1.54 -8.78
CA TYR A 51 7.56 -1.67 -7.84
C TYR A 51 8.29 -2.99 -7.99
N ARG A 52 9.56 -3.00 -7.59
CA ARG A 52 10.41 -4.17 -7.63
C ARG A 52 10.23 -4.99 -6.36
N GLN A 53 9.91 -6.26 -6.50
CA GLN A 53 9.79 -7.20 -5.39
C GLN A 53 11.02 -8.10 -5.20
N THR A 54 11.92 -8.15 -6.15
CA THR A 54 13.13 -8.94 -6.08
C THR A 54 14.34 -8.18 -6.65
N ALA A 55 15.53 -8.38 -6.04
CA ALA A 55 16.77 -7.80 -6.57
C ALA A 55 17.28 -8.54 -7.82
N LYS A 56 16.77 -9.73 -8.10
CA LYS A 56 17.34 -10.64 -9.10
C LYS A 56 16.78 -10.46 -10.51
N ASP A 57 15.61 -9.88 -10.65
CA ASP A 57 14.94 -9.80 -11.94
C ASP A 57 14.12 -8.51 -12.08
N ASP A 58 14.47 -7.68 -13.06
CA ASP A 58 13.74 -6.45 -13.39
C ASP A 58 12.38 -6.74 -14.07
N SER A 59 12.17 -7.95 -14.60
CA SER A 59 10.94 -8.30 -15.30
C SER A 59 9.77 -8.60 -14.37
N LEU A 60 10.04 -8.95 -13.10
CA LEU A 60 9.02 -9.28 -12.10
C LEU A 60 8.59 -8.02 -11.31
N ARG A 61 8.14 -6.99 -12.03
CA ARG A 61 7.59 -5.79 -11.40
C ARG A 61 6.16 -6.06 -10.97
N MET A 62 5.92 -5.86 -9.68
CA MET A 62 4.56 -5.85 -9.12
C MET A 62 3.84 -4.58 -9.55
N GLU A 63 2.52 -4.65 -9.69
CA GLU A 63 1.70 -3.51 -10.07
C GLU A 63 0.46 -3.41 -9.19
N ASP A 64 0.19 -2.20 -8.68
CA ASP A 64 -1.03 -1.88 -7.95
C ASP A 64 -1.61 -0.55 -8.46
N LEU A 65 -2.89 -0.32 -8.23
CA LEU A 65 -3.52 0.97 -8.43
C LEU A 65 -3.66 1.70 -7.10
N MET A 66 -3.07 2.89 -7.01
CA MET A 66 -3.09 3.72 -5.82
C MET A 66 -3.95 4.97 -6.06
N ASP A 67 -4.84 5.27 -5.15
CA ASP A 67 -5.64 6.50 -5.21
C ASP A 67 -5.09 7.56 -4.25
N LEU A 68 -4.93 8.78 -4.77
CA LEU A 68 -4.74 10.00 -4.00
C LEU A 68 -6.05 10.78 -4.00
N GLN A 69 -6.74 10.83 -2.88
CA GLN A 69 -7.93 11.67 -2.66
C GLN A 69 -7.51 13.01 -2.06
N LEU A 70 -7.91 14.11 -2.70
CA LEU A 70 -7.63 15.47 -2.25
C LEU A 70 -8.89 16.12 -1.67
N GLY A 71 -8.90 16.29 -0.36
CA GLY A 71 -9.95 17.01 0.38
C GLY A 71 -9.48 18.40 0.84
N ARG A 72 -10.34 19.11 1.56
CA ARG A 72 -10.04 20.44 2.09
C ARG A 72 -9.33 20.38 3.43
N LYS A 73 -9.62 19.35 4.24
CA LYS A 73 -9.06 19.12 5.58
C LYS A 73 -8.08 17.98 5.59
N TYR A 74 -8.40 16.92 4.80
CA TYR A 74 -7.63 15.70 4.73
C TYR A 74 -7.40 15.26 3.29
N ASN A 75 -6.18 14.79 3.00
CA ASN A 75 -5.91 13.97 1.83
C ASN A 75 -5.72 12.52 2.28
N ALA A 76 -6.02 11.56 1.40
CA ALA A 76 -5.74 10.14 1.64
C ALA A 76 -5.01 9.53 0.45
N PHE A 77 -4.04 8.66 0.73
CA PHE A 77 -3.34 7.87 -0.28
C PHE A 77 -3.38 6.39 0.12
N PHE A 78 -3.86 5.52 -0.76
CA PHE A 78 -4.11 4.11 -0.43
C PHE A 78 -4.15 3.23 -1.68
N SER A 79 -4.00 1.90 -1.51
CA SER A 79 -4.27 0.93 -2.58
C SER A 79 -5.76 0.90 -2.91
N LYS A 80 -6.07 1.32 -4.14
CA LYS A 80 -7.44 1.26 -4.66
C LYS A 80 -7.91 -0.19 -4.80
N ASN A 81 -7.06 -1.04 -5.40
CA ASN A 81 -7.40 -2.44 -5.63
C ASN A 81 -7.64 -3.19 -4.32
N LEU A 82 -6.79 -2.98 -3.30
CA LEU A 82 -6.97 -3.59 -1.99
C LEU A 82 -8.26 -3.13 -1.33
N ARG A 83 -8.55 -1.83 -1.36
CA ARG A 83 -9.78 -1.26 -0.77
C ARG A 83 -11.03 -1.77 -1.46
N ASP A 84 -11.05 -1.83 -2.79
CA ASP A 84 -12.16 -2.34 -3.57
C ASP A 84 -12.40 -3.84 -3.25
N LEU A 85 -11.32 -4.64 -3.20
CA LEU A 85 -11.42 -6.07 -2.87
C LEU A 85 -11.87 -6.32 -1.42
N ASP A 86 -11.40 -5.53 -0.46
CA ASP A 86 -11.87 -5.61 0.93
C ASP A 86 -13.38 -5.29 1.03
N GLN A 87 -13.87 -4.29 0.28
CA GLN A 87 -15.30 -3.98 0.23
C GLN A 87 -16.10 -5.14 -0.37
N GLU A 88 -15.62 -5.72 -1.47
CA GLU A 88 -16.25 -6.88 -2.10
C GLU A 88 -16.27 -8.09 -1.15
N ASN A 89 -15.14 -8.44 -0.55
CA ASN A 89 -15.03 -9.52 0.41
C ASN A 89 -15.93 -9.30 1.63
N THR A 90 -15.95 -8.08 2.19
CA THR A 90 -16.83 -7.73 3.32
C THR A 90 -18.29 -7.99 2.98
N LYS A 91 -18.74 -7.64 1.76
CA LYS A 91 -20.09 -7.88 1.28
C LYS A 91 -20.35 -9.37 1.01
N SER A 92 -19.43 -10.03 0.30
CA SER A 92 -19.57 -11.43 -0.12
C SER A 92 -19.57 -12.39 1.05
N LEU A 93 -18.76 -12.15 2.08
CA LEU A 93 -18.74 -12.96 3.29
C LEU A 93 -20.08 -12.94 4.03
N LYS A 94 -20.83 -11.83 3.97
CA LYS A 94 -22.17 -11.71 4.59
C LYS A 94 -23.28 -12.35 3.78
N THR A 95 -23.14 -12.38 2.46
CA THR A 95 -24.23 -12.79 1.56
C THR A 95 -24.07 -14.19 1.00
N THR A 96 -22.86 -14.56 0.60
CA THR A 96 -22.57 -15.81 -0.12
C THR A 96 -21.52 -16.68 0.56
N MET A 97 -20.93 -16.22 1.66
CA MET A 97 -19.80 -16.87 2.34
C MET A 97 -18.59 -17.11 1.42
N ARG A 98 -18.48 -16.33 0.34
CA ARG A 98 -17.35 -16.41 -0.60
C ARG A 98 -16.27 -15.40 -0.22
N PHE A 99 -15.05 -15.78 -0.47
CA PHE A 99 -13.85 -14.97 -0.23
C PHE A 99 -12.92 -15.02 -1.43
N THR A 100 -12.46 -13.87 -1.88
CA THR A 100 -11.42 -13.74 -2.91
C THR A 100 -10.10 -13.44 -2.23
N PRO A 101 -9.07 -14.29 -2.40
CA PRO A 101 -7.74 -14.03 -1.84
C PRO A 101 -7.16 -12.69 -2.31
N ILE A 102 -6.44 -12.02 -1.42
CA ILE A 102 -5.79 -10.75 -1.76
C ILE A 102 -4.50 -11.06 -2.53
N PRO A 103 -4.34 -10.53 -3.76
CA PRO A 103 -3.12 -10.67 -4.52
C PRO A 103 -1.89 -10.09 -3.80
N ALA A 104 -0.73 -10.73 -3.99
CA ALA A 104 0.51 -10.34 -3.30
C ALA A 104 1.06 -8.97 -3.75
N GLU A 105 0.66 -8.52 -4.92
CA GLU A 105 1.00 -7.20 -5.48
C GLU A 105 0.26 -6.04 -4.84
N TYR A 106 -0.80 -6.29 -4.03
CA TYR A 106 -1.54 -5.20 -3.40
C TYR A 106 -0.82 -4.67 -2.17
N VAL A 107 -0.68 -3.35 -2.12
CA VAL A 107 0.11 -2.67 -1.10
C VAL A 107 -0.72 -2.44 0.16
N GLY A 108 -0.22 -2.87 1.31
CA GLY A 108 -0.94 -2.86 2.59
C GLY A 108 -0.76 -1.61 3.44
N PHE A 109 -0.48 -0.45 2.85
CA PHE A 109 -0.42 0.79 3.61
C PHE A 109 -1.42 1.84 3.12
N ASP A 110 -1.93 2.63 4.06
CA ASP A 110 -2.72 3.84 3.83
C ASP A 110 -2.03 5.03 4.49
N ILE A 111 -2.13 6.21 3.89
CA ILE A 111 -1.64 7.46 4.44
C ILE A 111 -2.78 8.46 4.49
N LEU A 112 -3.00 9.05 5.66
CA LEU A 112 -3.93 10.14 5.88
C LEU A 112 -3.15 11.41 6.23
N PHE A 113 -3.30 12.46 5.44
CA PHE A 113 -2.65 13.75 5.64
C PHE A 113 -3.62 14.73 6.29
N SER A 114 -3.28 15.27 7.47
CA SER A 114 -4.02 16.35 8.11
C SER A 114 -3.43 17.70 7.73
N HIS A 115 -4.23 18.56 7.10
CA HIS A 115 -3.76 19.89 6.69
C HIS A 115 -3.61 20.84 7.88
N SER A 116 -4.49 20.73 8.89
CA SER A 116 -4.44 21.57 10.09
C SER A 116 -3.19 21.30 10.92
N ASP A 117 -2.87 20.03 11.10
CA ASP A 117 -1.79 19.59 12.00
C ASP A 117 -0.46 19.47 11.29
N LYS A 118 -0.51 19.49 9.94
CA LYS A 118 0.66 19.25 9.07
C LYS A 118 1.34 17.92 9.40
N THR A 119 0.52 16.89 9.61
CA THR A 119 0.96 15.53 9.94
C THR A 119 0.44 14.53 8.93
N CYS A 120 1.15 13.43 8.80
CA CYS A 120 0.68 12.22 8.12
C CYS A 120 0.55 11.10 9.14
N GLN A 121 -0.55 10.37 9.04
CA GLN A 121 -0.81 9.14 9.76
C GLN A 121 -0.67 7.98 8.78
N VAL A 122 0.29 7.11 9.01
CA VAL A 122 0.57 5.96 8.18
C VAL A 122 0.07 4.71 8.87
N THR A 123 -0.80 4.00 8.18
CA THR A 123 -1.36 2.72 8.63
C THR A 123 -0.77 1.60 7.78
N ASN A 124 -0.27 0.54 8.41
CA ASN A 124 0.32 -0.62 7.74
C ASN A 124 -0.37 -1.90 8.20
N ARG A 125 -0.79 -2.73 7.26
CA ARG A 125 -1.34 -4.06 7.53
C ARG A 125 -0.22 -5.08 7.60
N ILE A 126 -0.27 -5.94 8.61
CA ILE A 126 0.74 -7.00 8.80
C ILE A 126 0.31 -8.24 8.01
N PRO A 127 1.16 -8.76 7.11
CA PRO A 127 0.85 -9.94 6.32
C PRO A 127 0.35 -11.13 7.15
N TYR A 128 -0.59 -11.90 6.62
CA TYR A 128 -1.20 -13.09 7.23
C TYR A 128 -1.91 -12.86 8.58
N THR A 129 -2.09 -11.62 9.00
CA THR A 129 -2.75 -11.29 10.27
C THR A 129 -3.77 -10.19 10.07
N SER A 130 -4.69 -10.03 11.04
CA SER A 130 -5.55 -8.85 11.16
C SER A 130 -4.91 -7.75 12.03
N GLN A 131 -3.59 -7.75 12.17
CA GLN A 131 -2.90 -6.70 12.90
C GLN A 131 -2.65 -5.50 11.99
N VAL A 132 -2.96 -4.33 12.52
CA VAL A 132 -2.74 -3.05 11.86
C VAL A 132 -1.83 -2.21 12.74
N ILE A 133 -0.73 -1.73 12.16
CA ILE A 133 0.22 -0.83 12.82
C ILE A 133 -0.02 0.59 12.32
N GLU A 134 0.05 1.54 13.22
CA GLU A 134 -0.08 2.96 12.90
C GLU A 134 1.04 3.77 13.52
N TYR A 135 1.61 4.68 12.74
CA TYR A 135 2.50 5.73 13.25
C TYR A 135 2.14 7.08 12.64
N SER A 136 2.56 8.14 13.31
CA SER A 136 2.36 9.52 12.81
C SER A 136 3.69 10.23 12.68
N GLU A 137 3.82 11.03 11.63
CA GLU A 137 4.98 11.88 11.40
C GLU A 137 4.55 13.25 10.85
N LYS A 138 5.48 14.20 10.81
CA LYS A 138 5.23 15.50 10.15
C LYS A 138 5.15 15.31 8.65
N MET A 139 4.31 16.10 7.99
CA MET A 139 4.31 16.17 6.53
C MET A 139 5.71 16.55 6.03
N PRO A 140 6.22 15.88 4.99
CA PRO A 140 7.54 16.19 4.44
C PRO A 140 7.64 17.63 3.94
N ASP A 141 8.74 18.32 4.25
CA ASP A 141 9.15 19.58 3.64
C ASP A 141 10.20 19.30 2.57
N ILE A 142 9.76 18.96 1.37
CA ILE A 142 10.62 18.53 0.28
C ILE A 142 11.23 19.73 -0.44
N LYS A 143 12.55 19.73 -0.62
CA LYS A 143 13.27 20.73 -1.39
C LYS A 143 13.43 20.27 -2.83
N TRP A 144 12.71 20.91 -3.74
CA TRP A 144 12.68 20.58 -5.15
C TRP A 144 13.76 21.31 -5.94
N ARG A 145 14.50 20.59 -6.77
CA ARG A 145 15.36 21.13 -7.84
C ARG A 145 14.59 21.03 -9.15
N TYR A 146 14.12 22.15 -9.67
CA TYR A 146 13.32 22.21 -10.89
C TYR A 146 14.19 22.10 -12.15
N LEU A 147 13.71 21.36 -13.16
CA LEU A 147 14.34 21.10 -14.44
C LEU A 147 13.37 21.52 -15.57
N PRO A 148 13.25 22.83 -15.85
CA PRO A 148 12.19 23.35 -16.72
C PRO A 148 12.27 22.85 -18.17
N GLU A 149 13.49 22.55 -18.65
CA GLU A 149 13.72 22.05 -20.02
C GLU A 149 13.40 20.55 -20.16
N ASP A 150 13.32 19.82 -19.06
CA ASP A 150 12.96 18.41 -19.05
C ASP A 150 11.46 18.26 -18.90
N THR A 151 10.80 17.80 -19.95
CA THR A 151 9.34 17.74 -20.01
C THR A 151 8.87 16.36 -20.44
N ALA A 152 7.65 16.02 -20.02
CA ALA A 152 6.95 14.82 -20.46
C ALA A 152 5.45 15.10 -20.60
N THR A 153 4.77 14.34 -21.42
CA THR A 153 3.31 14.36 -21.48
C THR A 153 2.75 13.18 -20.69
N VAL A 154 1.97 13.45 -19.65
CA VAL A 154 1.28 12.44 -18.84
C VAL A 154 -0.22 12.71 -18.86
N MET A 155 -1.01 11.73 -19.24
CA MET A 155 -2.48 11.87 -19.39
C MET A 155 -2.90 13.08 -20.26
N GLY A 156 -2.09 13.46 -21.26
CA GLY A 156 -2.35 14.63 -22.11
C GLY A 156 -1.95 15.98 -21.49
N TYR A 157 -1.43 16.02 -20.26
CA TYR A 157 -0.88 17.22 -19.65
C TYR A 157 0.62 17.34 -19.93
N LEU A 158 1.04 18.52 -20.39
CA LEU A 158 2.45 18.87 -20.40
C LEU A 158 2.93 19.01 -18.95
N CYS A 159 3.96 18.27 -18.58
CA CYS A 159 4.56 18.26 -17.25
C CYS A 159 6.02 18.68 -17.34
N HIS A 160 6.48 19.42 -16.34
CA HIS A 160 7.89 19.77 -16.14
C HIS A 160 8.51 18.88 -15.09
N ALA A 161 9.82 18.61 -15.23
CA ALA A 161 10.51 17.78 -14.27
C ALA A 161 11.00 18.57 -13.06
N ALA A 162 11.07 17.87 -11.93
CA ALA A 162 11.79 18.28 -10.73
C ALA A 162 12.42 17.07 -10.06
N GLU A 163 13.46 17.30 -9.27
CA GLU A 163 14.13 16.24 -8.49
C GLU A 163 14.22 16.61 -7.02
N CYS A 164 14.23 15.60 -6.17
CA CYS A 164 14.47 15.75 -4.74
C CYS A 164 15.19 14.55 -4.15
N GLN A 165 15.73 14.75 -2.95
CA GLN A 165 16.17 13.68 -2.04
C GLN A 165 15.10 13.51 -0.97
N TYR A 166 14.48 12.32 -0.91
CA TYR A 166 13.52 12.03 0.13
C TYR A 166 13.46 10.51 0.41
N GLY A 167 13.34 10.15 1.70
CA GLY A 167 13.23 8.76 2.12
C GLY A 167 14.45 7.91 1.76
N GLY A 168 15.66 8.49 1.74
CA GLY A 168 16.89 7.80 1.36
C GLY A 168 17.01 7.51 -0.15
N ARG A 169 16.14 8.11 -0.97
CA ARG A 169 16.11 7.94 -2.43
C ARG A 169 16.18 9.29 -3.15
N THR A 170 16.70 9.27 -4.39
CA THR A 170 16.56 10.38 -5.33
C THR A 170 15.30 10.14 -6.15
N TRP A 171 14.39 11.10 -6.13
CA TRP A 171 13.16 11.06 -6.91
C TRP A 171 13.22 12.06 -8.05
N LYS A 172 12.84 11.62 -9.26
CA LYS A 172 12.52 12.48 -10.38
C LYS A 172 11.02 12.45 -10.60
N VAL A 173 10.39 13.62 -10.59
CA VAL A 173 8.96 13.76 -10.79
C VAL A 173 8.64 14.60 -12.00
N TYR A 174 7.46 14.39 -12.58
CA TYR A 174 6.87 15.22 -13.62
C TYR A 174 5.55 15.78 -13.09
N TYR A 175 5.49 17.09 -12.93
CA TYR A 175 4.33 17.80 -12.39
C TYR A 175 3.66 18.65 -13.46
N ALA A 176 2.31 18.70 -13.45
CA ALA A 176 1.49 19.53 -14.32
C ALA A 176 1.27 20.89 -13.63
N ASP A 177 1.92 21.94 -14.08
CA ASP A 177 1.77 23.31 -13.56
C ASP A 177 0.37 23.90 -13.79
N LYS A 178 -0.33 23.46 -14.85
CA LYS A 178 -1.72 23.82 -15.11
C LYS A 178 -2.69 23.31 -14.04
N ILE A 179 -2.28 22.33 -13.25
CA ILE A 179 -3.04 21.84 -12.09
C ILE A 179 -2.30 22.31 -10.83
N ALA A 180 -2.61 23.54 -10.38
CA ALA A 180 -1.92 24.22 -9.28
C ALA A 180 -2.21 23.62 -7.91
N LEU A 181 -1.98 22.30 -7.76
CA LEU A 181 -2.15 21.52 -6.54
C LEU A 181 -0.80 20.90 -6.17
N PRO A 182 -0.19 21.29 -5.04
CA PRO A 182 1.16 20.85 -4.67
C PRO A 182 1.18 19.44 -4.06
N TYR A 183 0.49 18.49 -4.68
CA TYR A 183 0.34 17.13 -4.18
C TYR A 183 0.86 16.12 -5.18
N GLY A 184 1.13 14.90 -4.70
CA GLY A 184 1.58 13.79 -5.53
C GLY A 184 1.39 12.45 -4.83
N PRO A 185 1.86 11.35 -5.44
CA PRO A 185 1.73 10.02 -4.88
C PRO A 185 2.62 9.87 -3.63
N TRP A 186 2.20 8.97 -2.74
CA TRP A 186 2.90 8.67 -1.50
C TRP A 186 3.17 9.94 -0.68
N MET A 187 4.40 10.18 -0.24
CA MET A 187 4.83 11.35 0.55
C MET A 187 5.31 12.52 -0.33
N LEU A 188 5.32 12.37 -1.67
CA LEU A 188 5.84 13.37 -2.59
C LEU A 188 4.86 14.53 -2.75
N ASN A 189 5.18 15.68 -2.16
CA ASN A 189 4.34 16.88 -2.17
C ASN A 189 5.19 18.15 -2.29
N GLY A 190 4.55 19.32 -2.40
CA GLY A 190 5.20 20.63 -2.42
C GLY A 190 5.80 21.04 -3.77
N ALA A 191 5.59 20.29 -4.85
CA ALA A 191 5.95 20.73 -6.20
C ALA A 191 5.05 21.90 -6.67
N LYS A 192 5.44 22.60 -7.76
CA LYS A 192 4.68 23.74 -8.31
C LYS A 192 3.33 23.37 -8.94
N GLY A 193 3.01 22.08 -9.03
CA GLY A 193 1.78 21.55 -9.59
C GLY A 193 1.56 20.11 -9.17
N LEU A 194 0.48 19.50 -9.65
CA LEU A 194 0.14 18.11 -9.36
C LEU A 194 1.18 17.18 -9.99
N ILE A 195 1.81 16.35 -9.17
CA ILE A 195 2.78 15.35 -9.64
C ILE A 195 2.00 14.21 -10.30
N LEU A 196 2.18 14.04 -11.61
CA LEU A 196 1.53 13.00 -12.38
C LEU A 196 2.42 11.78 -12.64
N LYS A 197 3.75 11.91 -12.48
CA LYS A 197 4.67 10.79 -12.55
C LYS A 197 5.81 10.99 -11.57
N ALA A 198 6.24 9.92 -10.94
CA ALA A 198 7.40 9.89 -10.04
C ALA A 198 8.17 8.58 -10.25
N VAL A 199 9.49 8.70 -10.34
CA VAL A 199 10.40 7.56 -10.51
C VAL A 199 11.59 7.78 -9.59
N ASP A 200 12.01 6.77 -8.85
CA ASP A 200 13.26 6.83 -8.09
C ASP A 200 14.47 6.52 -8.99
N SER A 201 15.66 6.93 -8.56
CA SER A 201 16.91 6.79 -9.35
C SER A 201 17.27 5.35 -9.67
N ASP A 202 16.87 4.41 -8.81
CA ASP A 202 17.16 2.98 -8.98
C ASP A 202 16.12 2.28 -9.88
N HIS A 203 15.08 3.02 -10.29
CA HIS A 203 13.92 2.50 -11.02
C HIS A 203 13.19 1.36 -10.30
N ASP A 204 13.29 1.33 -8.96
CA ASP A 204 12.61 0.37 -8.12
C ASP A 204 11.13 0.69 -7.95
N PHE A 205 10.78 2.00 -8.02
CA PHE A 205 9.43 2.51 -7.83
C PHE A 205 9.05 3.49 -8.94
N VAL A 206 7.89 3.25 -9.54
CA VAL A 206 7.30 4.12 -10.55
C VAL A 206 5.85 4.37 -10.22
N PHE A 207 5.48 5.62 -10.00
CA PHE A 207 4.10 6.08 -9.96
C PHE A 207 3.79 6.82 -11.26
N GLU A 208 2.70 6.47 -11.93
CA GLU A 208 2.23 7.17 -13.14
C GLU A 208 0.73 7.33 -13.08
N ALA A 209 0.25 8.57 -13.13
CA ALA A 209 -1.18 8.87 -13.13
C ALA A 209 -1.85 8.27 -14.36
N VAL A 210 -2.96 7.57 -14.13
CA VAL A 210 -3.77 6.91 -15.16
C VAL A 210 -5.23 7.34 -15.11
N GLY A 211 -5.63 8.09 -14.07
CA GLY A 211 -6.99 8.58 -13.91
C GLY A 211 -7.05 9.86 -13.07
N LEU A 212 -7.93 10.77 -13.46
CA LEU A 212 -8.31 11.97 -12.71
C LEU A 212 -9.84 12.01 -12.65
N THR A 213 -10.42 12.16 -11.47
CA THR A 213 -11.86 12.31 -11.30
C THR A 213 -12.19 13.41 -10.31
N GLN A 214 -13.12 14.29 -10.71
CA GLN A 214 -13.67 15.37 -9.87
C GLN A 214 -14.97 14.95 -9.18
N LYS A 215 -15.37 13.68 -9.31
CA LYS A 215 -16.52 13.15 -8.58
C LYS A 215 -16.21 13.18 -7.09
N SER A 216 -17.08 13.86 -6.33
CA SER A 216 -16.97 13.91 -4.89
C SER A 216 -17.00 12.50 -4.27
N GLN A 217 -16.04 12.20 -3.41
CA GLN A 217 -15.92 10.93 -2.72
C GLN A 217 -15.57 11.18 -1.23
N PRO A 218 -16.09 10.39 -0.29
CA PRO A 218 -15.73 10.56 1.11
C PRO A 218 -14.25 10.19 1.34
N VAL A 219 -13.54 11.04 2.06
CA VAL A 219 -12.25 10.70 2.66
C VAL A 219 -12.55 9.99 3.97
N ILE A 220 -12.26 8.71 4.05
CA ILE A 220 -12.62 7.87 5.18
C ILE A 220 -11.39 7.31 5.90
N ARG A 221 -11.59 6.99 7.17
CA ARG A 221 -10.67 6.22 8.00
C ARG A 221 -11.43 5.03 8.58
N TYR A 222 -10.95 3.82 8.31
CA TYR A 222 -11.53 2.63 8.93
C TYR A 222 -11.24 2.60 10.43
N THR A 223 -12.18 2.08 11.23
CA THR A 223 -12.05 1.99 12.69
C THR A 223 -11.46 0.65 13.14
N TRP A 224 -10.50 0.12 12.39
CA TRP A 224 -9.78 -1.10 12.76
C TRP A 224 -9.03 -0.93 14.07
N SER A 225 -8.87 -2.02 14.81
CA SER A 225 -7.98 -2.03 15.96
C SER A 225 -6.53 -1.84 15.50
N ARG A 226 -5.85 -0.85 16.06
CA ARG A 226 -4.48 -0.47 15.67
C ARG A 226 -3.55 -0.56 16.86
N LYS A 227 -2.33 -1.03 16.61
CA LYS A 227 -1.21 -0.88 17.52
C LYS A 227 -0.39 0.33 17.07
N THR A 228 -0.24 1.30 17.95
CA THR A 228 0.60 2.48 17.69
C THR A 228 2.05 2.18 18.05
N MET A 229 2.98 2.65 17.23
CA MET A 229 4.42 2.63 17.48
C MET A 229 5.08 3.84 16.82
N SER A 230 6.37 4.04 17.06
CA SER A 230 7.14 5.05 16.33
C SER A 230 7.47 4.56 14.91
N LYS A 231 7.81 5.49 14.01
CA LYS A 231 8.27 5.16 12.65
C LYS A 231 9.51 4.26 12.68
N GLU A 232 10.46 4.57 13.55
CA GLU A 232 11.71 3.82 13.71
C GLU A 232 11.45 2.39 14.22
N GLU A 233 10.51 2.23 15.15
CA GLU A 233 10.08 0.90 15.62
C GLU A 233 9.43 0.11 14.48
N TRP A 234 8.56 0.76 13.69
CA TRP A 234 7.96 0.14 12.51
C TRP A 234 9.01 -0.30 11.50
N GLN A 235 9.96 0.57 11.14
CA GLN A 235 11.02 0.24 10.18
C GLN A 235 11.85 -0.96 10.64
N LYS A 236 12.23 -1.01 11.93
CA LYS A 236 12.94 -2.16 12.51
C LYS A 236 12.09 -3.43 12.50
N TYR A 237 10.81 -3.30 12.85
CA TYR A 237 9.88 -4.43 12.84
C TYR A 237 9.73 -4.99 11.43
N ALA A 238 9.47 -4.13 10.44
CA ALA A 238 9.32 -4.53 9.05
C ALA A 238 10.59 -5.18 8.51
N ALA A 239 11.76 -4.57 8.71
CA ALA A 239 13.03 -5.13 8.27
C ALA A 239 13.28 -6.53 8.85
N ASN A 240 12.99 -6.72 10.15
CA ASN A 240 13.11 -8.03 10.79
C ASN A 240 12.10 -9.05 10.26
N MET A 241 10.86 -8.62 10.01
CA MET A 241 9.80 -9.46 9.44
C MET A 241 10.20 -10.01 8.07
N TYR A 242 10.74 -9.16 7.20
CA TYR A 242 11.18 -9.56 5.86
C TYR A 242 12.43 -10.44 5.91
N LYS A 243 13.40 -10.11 6.77
CA LYS A 243 14.62 -10.89 6.96
C LYS A 243 14.33 -12.30 7.49
N ASN A 244 13.35 -12.44 8.38
CA ASN A 244 13.01 -13.70 9.03
C ASN A 244 11.60 -14.15 8.60
N ALA A 245 11.29 -14.07 7.30
CA ALA A 245 9.96 -14.25 6.77
C ALA A 245 9.36 -15.63 7.09
N GLY A 246 10.14 -16.70 6.98
CA GLY A 246 9.70 -18.06 7.33
C GLY A 246 9.30 -18.18 8.80
N ALA A 247 10.15 -17.70 9.72
CA ALA A 247 9.83 -17.69 11.14
C ALA A 247 8.62 -16.80 11.47
N PHE A 248 8.54 -15.64 10.83
CA PHE A 248 7.39 -14.75 10.98
C PHE A 248 6.08 -15.45 10.62
N VAL A 249 5.99 -16.06 9.44
CA VAL A 249 4.77 -16.76 8.97
C VAL A 249 4.38 -17.89 9.93
N ARG A 250 5.34 -18.72 10.35
CA ARG A 250 5.05 -19.79 11.34
C ARG A 250 4.44 -19.24 12.63
N ASN A 251 4.94 -18.09 13.11
CA ASN A 251 4.44 -17.46 14.34
C ASN A 251 3.03 -16.85 14.18
N THR A 252 2.58 -16.55 12.96
CA THR A 252 1.19 -16.09 12.72
C THR A 252 0.18 -17.25 12.74
N GLY A 253 0.64 -18.50 12.70
CA GLY A 253 -0.21 -19.69 12.52
C GLY A 253 -0.65 -19.92 11.08
N ALA A 254 -0.24 -19.07 10.13
CA ALA A 254 -0.48 -19.30 8.72
C ALA A 254 0.35 -20.49 8.21
N ARG A 255 -0.20 -21.21 7.23
CA ARG A 255 0.48 -22.31 6.56
C ARG A 255 0.67 -21.95 5.10
N ILE A 256 1.91 -21.92 4.64
CA ILE A 256 2.22 -21.76 3.23
C ILE A 256 2.35 -23.14 2.61
N ILE A 257 1.60 -23.37 1.55
CA ILE A 257 1.66 -24.59 0.75
C ILE A 257 2.22 -24.18 -0.61
N VAL A 258 3.37 -24.71 -0.96
CA VAL A 258 3.98 -24.50 -2.29
C VAL A 258 3.63 -25.70 -3.17
N MET A 259 3.18 -25.41 -4.39
CA MET A 259 2.98 -26.45 -5.40
C MET A 259 4.30 -26.59 -6.17
N ASP A 260 4.95 -27.74 -6.04
CA ASP A 260 6.08 -28.11 -6.87
C ASP A 260 5.58 -28.67 -8.21
N ASN A 261 5.81 -27.93 -9.27
CA ASN A 261 5.44 -28.34 -10.63
C ASN A 261 6.26 -29.57 -11.12
N SER A 262 7.43 -29.84 -10.51
CA SER A 262 8.30 -30.96 -10.89
C SER A 262 7.81 -32.30 -10.33
N GLU A 263 7.19 -32.30 -9.13
CA GLU A 263 6.77 -33.51 -8.41
C GLU A 263 5.25 -33.70 -8.36
N LYS A 264 4.44 -32.79 -8.92
CA LYS A 264 2.97 -32.77 -8.85
C LYS A 264 2.40 -32.89 -7.43
N GLY A 265 3.12 -32.36 -6.44
CA GLY A 265 2.77 -32.43 -5.02
C GLY A 265 2.67 -31.06 -4.37
N PHE A 266 1.94 -31.03 -3.23
CA PHE A 266 1.90 -29.88 -2.34
C PHE A 266 2.88 -30.10 -1.21
N HIS A 267 3.80 -29.15 -1.00
CA HIS A 267 4.72 -29.17 0.12
C HIS A 267 4.43 -28.02 1.09
N HIS A 268 4.49 -28.30 2.38
CA HIS A 268 4.48 -27.24 3.38
C HIS A 268 5.84 -26.56 3.41
N LEU A 269 5.86 -25.24 3.23
CA LEU A 269 7.07 -24.48 3.40
C LEU A 269 7.36 -24.32 4.91
N ASN A 270 8.18 -25.24 5.45
CA ASN A 270 8.59 -25.23 6.86
C ASN A 270 9.98 -24.64 7.08
N GLU A 271 10.65 -24.25 6.01
CA GLU A 271 12.04 -23.77 6.04
C GLU A 271 12.11 -22.29 6.38
N ASP A 272 13.28 -21.85 6.86
CA ASP A 272 13.57 -20.44 7.00
C ASP A 272 13.87 -19.83 5.62
N TRP A 273 13.23 -18.71 5.32
CA TRP A 273 13.43 -17.96 4.09
C TRP A 273 13.38 -16.47 4.38
N GLU A 274 14.01 -15.70 3.49
CA GLU A 274 14.01 -14.25 3.52
C GLU A 274 13.14 -13.72 2.38
N GLN A 275 12.32 -12.72 2.69
CA GLN A 275 11.60 -11.95 1.68
C GLN A 275 12.44 -10.73 1.32
N TYR A 276 12.58 -10.45 0.03
CA TYR A 276 13.23 -9.21 -0.40
C TYR A 276 12.53 -7.98 0.18
N TYR A 277 13.29 -7.16 0.86
CA TYR A 277 12.81 -5.94 1.51
C TYR A 277 13.37 -4.71 0.81
N ASN A 278 12.51 -4.02 0.07
CA ASN A 278 12.83 -2.77 -0.60
C ASN A 278 11.76 -1.73 -0.25
N PRO A 279 11.88 -1.04 0.89
CA PRO A 279 10.89 -0.05 1.30
C PRO A 279 10.98 1.21 0.43
N LEU A 280 9.85 1.92 0.30
CA LEU A 280 9.80 3.25 -0.33
C LEU A 280 10.73 4.24 0.38
N GLU A 281 10.90 4.08 1.69
CA GLU A 281 11.80 4.87 2.52
C GLU A 281 12.87 3.98 3.13
N LYS A 282 14.14 4.31 2.87
CA LYS A 282 15.32 3.57 3.34
C LYS A 282 15.78 4.07 4.70
#